data_e9c0d72ecc646c53ae9db5c5cd100050
#
_entry.id   e9c0d72ecc646c53ae9db5c5cd100050
#
_cell.length_a   1.000
_cell.length_b   1.000
_cell.length_c   1.000
_cell.angle_alpha   90.00
_cell.angle_beta   90.00
_cell.angle_gamma   90.00
#
_symmetry.space_group_name_H-M   'P 1'
#
loop_
_entity.id
_entity.type
_entity.pdbx_description
1 polymer ?
#
loop_
_entity_poly.entity_id
_entity_poly.type
_entity_poly.pdbx_seq_one_letter_code
_entity_poly.pdbx_strand_id
1 'polypeptide(L)'
;MRSTYSDWLLKQLPGSYANSRVSFYDVNLNLTHEADDRNSFYLSAYLSHDQFKLNSDSLYGYSNQVAALKWKHVFSNKLYGVFIGAYSRYQYAVSSDKRPAEAFRFGFDIRQSGLKADVNYFPNARHTIDFGIGSTRYDLNPGSLQPSGATSRIRPDVVPGEQGLESAIYVGDKFDVSPRLSVNVGLRYSLFMNLGPGQVYTYTPDIPRAKSTIRDTLSYGSGSAVKTDHGPEYRLALRYAITDAFSVKASYNRMRQYLHLVSNAVAVSPLDIYKLSDTYLQPQVGDQFSLGLYQSLRANTIELSAEGYYRTLQNQLDYRSGATLLLNHHLETDVVRAEGVAYGVELMIRKMTGKLNGWLSYIYARSLLRTNGEDGSDMVNGGQFYPSSYDKPHDVTLVGNYKINRRLSISFNVTYSTGRPITLPLAKYALGGAERVYYSERNQYHIPDYFRTDLSMNTERNHKVRKLTHSSWTLGIYNLTGRHNAYSVYFNSVGQTIKGYQLSIFGQPIPTLTYNFKF
;
A
#
# COMPACT_ATOMS: atom_id res chain seq x y z
N MET A 1 -7.69 1.70 -22.41
CA MET A 1 -6.31 2.21 -22.56
C MET A 1 -6.28 3.68 -22.17
N ARG A 2 -5.32 4.08 -21.36
CA ARG A 2 -5.03 5.48 -21.03
C ARG A 2 -3.55 5.76 -21.33
N SER A 3 -3.25 7.01 -21.70
CA SER A 3 -1.87 7.45 -21.92
C SER A 3 -1.76 8.93 -21.61
N THR A 4 -0.60 9.38 -21.17
CA THR A 4 -0.32 10.81 -21.00
C THR A 4 0.52 11.34 -22.16
N TYR A 5 0.37 12.62 -22.42
CA TYR A 5 1.19 13.44 -23.35
C TYR A 5 1.88 14.59 -22.60
N SER A 6 2.04 14.45 -21.29
CA SER A 6 2.64 15.48 -20.44
C SER A 6 4.11 15.79 -20.82
N ASP A 7 4.84 14.85 -21.40
CA ASP A 7 6.20 15.10 -21.93
C ASP A 7 6.25 16.22 -22.96
N TRP A 8 5.22 16.29 -23.85
CA TRP A 8 5.11 17.38 -24.81
C TRP A 8 4.85 18.71 -24.10
N LEU A 9 3.96 18.73 -23.10
CA LEU A 9 3.63 19.93 -22.34
C LEU A 9 4.83 20.43 -21.53
N LEU A 10 5.56 19.54 -20.85
CA LEU A 10 6.75 19.90 -20.05
C LEU A 10 7.82 20.56 -20.91
N LYS A 11 8.01 20.12 -22.14
CA LYS A 11 8.98 20.72 -23.08
C LYS A 11 8.61 22.15 -23.52
N GLN A 12 7.33 22.54 -23.41
CA GLN A 12 6.86 23.89 -23.72
C GLN A 12 6.97 24.86 -22.55
N LEU A 13 7.20 24.34 -21.32
CA LEU A 13 7.33 25.18 -20.14
C LEU A 13 8.74 25.78 -20.07
N PRO A 14 8.86 27.10 -19.78
CA PRO A 14 10.14 27.76 -19.64
C PRO A 14 10.90 27.28 -18.39
N GLY A 15 12.24 27.28 -18.46
CA GLY A 15 13.11 27.04 -17.32
C GLY A 15 13.48 25.58 -17.11
N SER A 16 13.66 25.20 -15.85
CA SER A 16 14.24 23.92 -15.43
C SER A 16 13.42 22.67 -15.78
N TYR A 17 12.16 22.83 -16.17
CA TYR A 17 11.28 21.70 -16.50
C TYR A 17 11.50 21.09 -17.89
N ALA A 18 12.21 21.75 -18.78
CA ALA A 18 12.45 21.28 -20.15
C ALA A 18 13.14 19.90 -20.22
N ASN A 19 13.94 19.54 -19.20
CA ASN A 19 14.60 18.23 -19.07
C ASN A 19 13.81 17.22 -18.23
N SER A 20 12.60 17.60 -17.79
CA SER A 20 11.72 16.71 -17.04
C SER A 20 10.95 15.79 -17.97
N ARG A 21 10.65 14.59 -17.52
CA ARG A 21 9.83 13.61 -18.19
C ARG A 21 8.79 13.05 -17.23
N VAL A 22 7.53 13.03 -17.64
CA VAL A 22 6.45 12.41 -16.91
C VAL A 22 5.55 11.73 -17.92
N SER A 23 5.64 10.44 -18.03
CA SER A 23 4.82 9.68 -18.95
C SER A 23 4.25 8.43 -18.30
N PHE A 24 3.02 8.10 -18.63
CA PHE A 24 2.43 6.83 -18.27
C PHE A 24 1.54 6.31 -19.40
N TYR A 25 1.40 5.01 -19.45
CA TYR A 25 0.31 4.36 -20.17
C TYR A 25 -0.22 3.17 -19.36
N ASP A 26 -1.50 2.88 -19.53
CA ASP A 26 -2.11 1.66 -19.03
C ASP A 26 -3.11 1.07 -20.03
N VAL A 27 -3.18 -0.26 -19.99
CA VAL A 27 -4.12 -1.04 -20.77
C VAL A 27 -4.85 -1.98 -19.83
N ASN A 28 -6.17 -1.94 -19.86
CA ASN A 28 -7.03 -2.85 -19.11
C ASN A 28 -7.90 -3.62 -20.10
N LEU A 29 -7.89 -4.95 -19.98
CA LEU A 29 -8.71 -5.87 -20.77
C LEU A 29 -9.56 -6.70 -19.80
N ASN A 30 -10.87 -6.70 -20.03
CA ASN A 30 -11.79 -7.59 -19.33
C ASN A 30 -12.68 -8.26 -20.37
N LEU A 31 -12.66 -9.58 -20.40
CA LEU A 31 -13.49 -10.40 -21.25
C LEU A 31 -14.33 -11.32 -20.37
N THR A 32 -15.62 -11.38 -20.67
CA THR A 32 -16.55 -12.30 -20.01
C THR A 32 -17.17 -13.17 -21.08
N HIS A 33 -17.17 -14.46 -20.85
CA HIS A 33 -17.76 -15.47 -21.73
C HIS A 33 -18.65 -16.40 -20.89
N GLU A 34 -19.92 -16.43 -21.18
CA GLU A 34 -20.89 -17.37 -20.64
C GLU A 34 -21.02 -18.52 -21.63
N ALA A 35 -20.35 -19.64 -21.34
CA ALA A 35 -20.37 -20.81 -22.22
C ALA A 35 -21.72 -21.53 -22.17
N ASP A 36 -22.34 -21.58 -21.00
CA ASP A 36 -23.68 -22.08 -20.73
C ASP A 36 -24.20 -21.54 -19.38
N ASP A 37 -25.41 -21.94 -18.97
CA ASP A 37 -26.07 -21.52 -17.72
C ASP A 37 -25.27 -21.88 -16.45
N ARG A 38 -24.29 -22.79 -16.55
CA ARG A 38 -23.48 -23.28 -15.44
C ARG A 38 -22.04 -22.79 -15.47
N ASN A 39 -21.54 -22.39 -16.65
CA ASN A 39 -20.13 -22.09 -16.86
C ASN A 39 -19.91 -20.66 -17.34
N SER A 40 -19.25 -19.85 -16.54
CA SER A 40 -18.86 -18.50 -16.89
C SER A 40 -17.33 -18.33 -16.72
N PHE A 41 -16.69 -17.75 -17.73
CA PHE A 41 -15.25 -17.48 -17.77
C PHE A 41 -15.02 -15.97 -17.78
N TYR A 42 -14.04 -15.53 -16.98
CA TYR A 42 -13.66 -14.12 -16.88
C TYR A 42 -12.15 -14.02 -17.03
N LEU A 43 -11.70 -13.36 -18.07
CA LEU A 43 -10.30 -13.00 -18.26
C LEU A 43 -10.12 -11.53 -17.95
N SER A 44 -9.23 -11.21 -17.01
CA SER A 44 -8.81 -9.84 -16.71
C SER A 44 -7.32 -9.71 -16.93
N ALA A 45 -6.89 -8.67 -17.63
CA ALA A 45 -5.48 -8.34 -17.80
C ALA A 45 -5.27 -6.83 -17.62
N TYR A 46 -4.17 -6.47 -16.97
CA TYR A 46 -3.74 -5.10 -16.76
C TYR A 46 -2.25 -4.97 -17.00
N LEU A 47 -1.88 -3.96 -17.78
CA LEU A 47 -0.51 -3.57 -18.04
C LEU A 47 -0.37 -2.09 -17.79
N SER A 48 0.64 -1.66 -17.03
CA SER A 48 0.99 -0.27 -16.91
C SER A 48 2.50 -0.05 -16.94
N HIS A 49 2.88 1.14 -17.38
CA HIS A 49 4.24 1.62 -17.32
C HIS A 49 4.24 3.13 -17.08
N ASP A 50 4.90 3.52 -16.00
CA ASP A 50 5.05 4.90 -15.56
C ASP A 50 6.53 5.27 -15.58
N GLN A 51 6.85 6.46 -16.06
CA GLN A 51 8.22 7.01 -16.01
C GLN A 51 8.19 8.45 -15.55
N PHE A 52 9.10 8.81 -14.67
CA PHE A 52 9.31 10.20 -14.33
C PHE A 52 10.78 10.55 -14.13
N LYS A 53 11.11 11.79 -14.51
CA LYS A 53 12.39 12.45 -14.30
C LYS A 53 12.08 13.92 -14.05
N LEU A 54 12.32 14.41 -12.85
CA LEU A 54 12.05 15.80 -12.48
C LEU A 54 13.35 16.50 -12.20
N ASN A 55 13.91 17.21 -13.19
CA ASN A 55 15.18 17.94 -13.07
C ASN A 55 16.33 17.17 -12.41
N SER A 56 16.20 15.88 -12.28
CA SER A 56 17.19 14.99 -11.69
C SER A 56 18.02 14.32 -12.80
N ASP A 57 19.13 13.74 -12.40
CA ASP A 57 19.93 12.93 -13.32
C ASP A 57 19.34 11.55 -13.52
N SER A 58 18.41 11.14 -12.65
CA SER A 58 17.84 9.81 -12.62
C SER A 58 16.46 9.75 -13.25
N LEU A 59 16.24 8.74 -14.08
CA LEU A 59 14.95 8.32 -14.62
C LEU A 59 14.41 7.19 -13.75
N TYR A 60 13.21 7.36 -13.24
CA TYR A 60 12.48 6.39 -12.43
C TYR A 60 11.39 5.74 -13.28
N GLY A 61 11.26 4.43 -13.20
CA GLY A 61 10.27 3.66 -13.94
C GLY A 61 9.55 2.64 -13.07
N TYR A 62 8.24 2.50 -13.27
CA TYR A 62 7.38 1.52 -12.64
C TYR A 62 6.63 0.74 -13.70
N SER A 63 6.51 -0.57 -13.54
CA SER A 63 5.73 -1.40 -14.44
C SER A 63 4.92 -2.40 -13.67
N ASN A 64 3.66 -2.58 -14.07
CA ASN A 64 2.78 -3.61 -13.54
C ASN A 64 2.26 -4.48 -14.68
N GLN A 65 2.24 -5.77 -14.45
CA GLN A 65 1.65 -6.78 -15.31
C GLN A 65 0.78 -7.68 -14.45
N VAL A 66 -0.48 -7.78 -14.77
CA VAL A 66 -1.43 -8.63 -14.05
C VAL A 66 -2.27 -9.37 -15.09
N ALA A 67 -2.47 -10.67 -14.87
CA ALA A 67 -3.40 -11.49 -15.62
C ALA A 67 -4.13 -12.44 -14.67
N ALA A 68 -5.43 -12.59 -14.83
CA ALA A 68 -6.23 -13.54 -14.05
C ALA A 68 -7.30 -14.17 -14.92
N LEU A 69 -7.38 -15.49 -14.87
CA LEU A 69 -8.47 -16.28 -15.44
C LEU A 69 -9.31 -16.83 -14.29
N LYS A 70 -10.59 -16.49 -14.29
CA LYS A 70 -11.57 -16.99 -13.34
C LYS A 70 -12.61 -17.83 -14.09
N TRP A 71 -12.81 -19.04 -13.63
CA TRP A 71 -13.90 -19.92 -14.05
C TRP A 71 -14.88 -20.08 -12.89
N LYS A 72 -16.13 -19.72 -13.12
CA LYS A 72 -17.26 -19.99 -12.22
C LYS A 72 -18.05 -21.16 -12.77
N HIS A 73 -18.23 -22.20 -11.95
CA HIS A 73 -19.07 -23.34 -12.27
C HIS A 73 -20.22 -23.51 -11.25
N VAL A 74 -21.42 -23.63 -11.76
CA VAL A 74 -22.63 -23.87 -10.95
C VAL A 74 -22.94 -25.36 -10.94
N PHE A 75 -22.64 -26.04 -9.83
CA PHE A 75 -22.91 -27.46 -9.65
C PHE A 75 -24.40 -27.73 -9.43
N SER A 76 -25.07 -26.86 -8.67
CA SER A 76 -26.50 -26.92 -8.39
C SER A 76 -27.02 -25.56 -7.96
N ASN A 77 -28.34 -25.44 -7.74
CA ASN A 77 -28.95 -24.19 -7.22
C ASN A 77 -28.45 -23.78 -5.82
N LYS A 78 -27.72 -24.68 -5.14
CA LYS A 78 -27.20 -24.45 -3.79
C LYS A 78 -25.67 -24.46 -3.73
N LEU A 79 -24.99 -24.76 -4.81
CA LEU A 79 -23.56 -24.97 -4.81
C LEU A 79 -22.92 -24.42 -6.09
N TYR A 80 -21.95 -23.51 -5.95
CA TYR A 80 -21.09 -23.12 -7.05
C TYR A 80 -19.62 -23.05 -6.61
N GLY A 81 -18.74 -23.27 -7.56
CA GLY A 81 -17.29 -23.12 -7.39
C GLY A 81 -16.74 -21.99 -8.24
N VAL A 82 -15.67 -21.38 -7.75
CA VAL A 82 -14.89 -20.35 -8.45
C VAL A 82 -13.43 -20.78 -8.44
N PHE A 83 -12.87 -21.00 -9.62
CA PHE A 83 -11.48 -21.37 -9.79
C PHE A 83 -10.72 -20.22 -10.43
N ILE A 84 -9.59 -19.83 -9.83
CA ILE A 84 -8.83 -18.66 -10.25
C ILE A 84 -7.37 -19.08 -10.44
N GLY A 85 -6.82 -18.78 -11.63
CA GLY A 85 -5.38 -18.74 -11.88
C GLY A 85 -4.97 -17.28 -12.09
N ALA A 86 -3.98 -16.80 -11.36
CA ALA A 86 -3.54 -15.41 -11.42
C ALA A 86 -2.01 -15.31 -11.51
N TYR A 87 -1.54 -14.31 -12.22
CA TYR A 87 -0.15 -13.90 -12.29
C TYR A 87 -0.06 -12.40 -12.12
N SER A 88 0.91 -11.95 -11.32
CA SER A 88 1.25 -10.54 -11.24
C SER A 88 2.76 -10.34 -11.20
N ARG A 89 3.22 -9.25 -11.79
CA ARG A 89 4.60 -8.77 -11.70
C ARG A 89 4.60 -7.26 -11.48
N TYR A 90 5.26 -6.85 -10.43
CA TYR A 90 5.62 -5.46 -10.18
C TYR A 90 7.12 -5.28 -10.37
N GLN A 91 7.52 -4.29 -11.13
CA GLN A 91 8.92 -3.99 -11.40
C GLN A 91 9.16 -2.50 -11.20
N TYR A 92 10.25 -2.18 -10.52
CA TYR A 92 10.78 -0.85 -10.36
C TYR A 92 12.19 -0.76 -10.91
N ALA A 93 12.52 0.36 -11.56
CA ALA A 93 13.86 0.62 -12.07
C ALA A 93 14.23 2.10 -11.92
N VAL A 94 15.50 2.36 -11.58
CA VAL A 94 16.12 3.67 -11.64
C VAL A 94 17.33 3.56 -12.56
N SER A 95 17.51 4.53 -13.45
CA SER A 95 18.70 4.62 -14.28
C SER A 95 19.21 6.05 -14.36
N SER A 96 20.52 6.20 -14.47
CA SER A 96 21.18 7.47 -14.76
C SER A 96 22.30 7.23 -15.74
N ASP A 97 22.35 8.02 -16.80
CA ASP A 97 23.36 8.00 -17.87
C ASP A 97 24.01 9.36 -18.13
N LYS A 98 23.69 10.37 -17.31
CA LYS A 98 24.20 11.74 -17.45
C LYS A 98 25.71 11.82 -17.36
N ARG A 99 26.30 11.00 -16.48
CA ARG A 99 27.75 10.88 -16.33
C ARG A 99 28.18 9.48 -16.76
N PRO A 100 28.80 9.32 -17.94
CA PRO A 100 29.10 7.98 -18.47
C PRO A 100 29.91 7.08 -17.54
N ALA A 101 30.84 7.64 -16.75
CA ALA A 101 31.62 6.87 -15.78
C ALA A 101 30.81 6.40 -14.54
N GLU A 102 29.71 7.08 -14.23
CA GLU A 102 28.80 6.79 -13.10
C GLU A 102 27.44 6.25 -13.56
N ALA A 103 27.32 5.92 -14.84
CA ALA A 103 26.07 5.47 -15.42
C ALA A 103 25.66 4.11 -14.86
N PHE A 104 24.42 4.00 -14.39
CA PHE A 104 23.91 2.80 -13.74
C PHE A 104 22.45 2.51 -14.07
N ARG A 105 22.07 1.27 -13.84
CA ARG A 105 20.69 0.83 -13.75
C ARG A 105 20.53 0.01 -12.46
N PHE A 106 19.61 0.46 -11.62
CA PHE A 106 19.15 -0.27 -10.43
C PHE A 106 17.72 -0.73 -10.66
N GLY A 107 17.36 -1.91 -10.17
CA GLY A 107 15.99 -2.39 -10.25
C GLY A 107 15.71 -3.52 -9.29
N PHE A 108 14.43 -3.67 -8.95
CA PHE A 108 13.90 -4.84 -8.26
C PHE A 108 12.59 -5.29 -8.90
N ASP A 109 12.20 -6.54 -8.70
CA ASP A 109 10.90 -7.05 -9.14
C ASP A 109 10.32 -8.11 -8.18
N ILE A 110 9.00 -8.15 -8.13
CA ILE A 110 8.21 -9.14 -7.41
C ILE A 110 7.29 -9.80 -8.40
N ARG A 111 7.32 -11.13 -8.44
CA ARG A 111 6.39 -11.96 -9.22
C ARG A 111 5.57 -12.82 -8.28
N GLN A 112 4.30 -12.93 -8.58
CA GLN A 112 3.38 -13.79 -7.85
C GLN A 112 2.58 -14.62 -8.85
N SER A 113 2.52 -15.93 -8.61
CA SER A 113 1.67 -16.86 -9.36
C SER A 113 0.78 -17.59 -8.39
N GLY A 114 -0.53 -17.51 -8.57
CA GLY A 114 -1.49 -18.04 -7.63
C GLY A 114 -2.55 -18.91 -8.27
N LEU A 115 -2.96 -19.95 -7.54
CA LEU A 115 -4.12 -20.77 -7.82
C LEU A 115 -5.05 -20.75 -6.62
N LYS A 116 -6.34 -20.63 -6.87
CA LYS A 116 -7.37 -20.58 -5.83
C LYS A 116 -8.62 -21.33 -6.28
N ALA A 117 -9.22 -22.09 -5.37
CA ALA A 117 -10.50 -22.73 -5.55
C ALA A 117 -11.40 -22.34 -4.36
N ASP A 118 -12.49 -21.63 -4.64
CA ASP A 118 -13.52 -21.23 -3.70
C ASP A 118 -14.79 -22.04 -3.98
N VAL A 119 -15.43 -22.53 -2.96
CA VAL A 119 -16.75 -23.19 -3.07
C VAL A 119 -17.73 -22.48 -2.15
N ASN A 120 -18.88 -22.13 -2.69
CA ASN A 120 -19.96 -21.46 -1.96
C ASN A 120 -21.16 -22.40 -1.91
N TYR A 121 -21.63 -22.69 -0.70
CA TYR A 121 -22.73 -23.59 -0.43
C TYR A 121 -23.85 -22.91 0.35
N PHE A 122 -25.07 -22.99 -0.16
CA PHE A 122 -26.28 -22.41 0.39
C PHE A 122 -27.24 -23.52 0.81
N PRO A 123 -27.05 -24.13 2.00
CA PRO A 123 -27.93 -25.23 2.45
C PRO A 123 -29.38 -24.76 2.58
N ASN A 124 -29.59 -23.54 3.05
CA ASN A 124 -30.87 -22.87 3.19
C ASN A 124 -30.70 -21.34 3.12
N ALA A 125 -31.78 -20.58 3.29
CA ALA A 125 -31.75 -19.11 3.18
C ALA A 125 -31.01 -18.40 4.33
N ARG A 126 -30.64 -19.09 5.40
CA ARG A 126 -29.97 -18.50 6.57
C ARG A 126 -28.47 -18.70 6.57
N HIS A 127 -27.94 -19.68 5.85
CA HIS A 127 -26.52 -20.02 5.84
C HIS A 127 -25.91 -19.78 4.48
N THR A 128 -24.75 -19.13 4.48
CA THR A 128 -23.85 -19.03 3.34
C THR A 128 -22.50 -19.55 3.79
N ILE A 129 -22.20 -20.78 3.42
CA ILE A 129 -20.95 -21.45 3.77
C ILE A 129 -19.98 -21.27 2.61
N ASP A 130 -18.81 -20.74 2.89
CA ASP A 130 -17.69 -20.64 1.97
C ASP A 130 -16.51 -21.46 2.48
N PHE A 131 -15.89 -22.20 1.60
CA PHE A 131 -14.66 -22.94 1.90
C PHE A 131 -13.78 -23.04 0.67
N GLY A 132 -12.50 -23.20 0.89
CA GLY A 132 -11.59 -23.23 -0.25
C GLY A 132 -10.14 -23.49 0.12
N ILE A 133 -9.34 -23.51 -0.93
CA ILE A 133 -7.89 -23.66 -0.87
C ILE A 133 -7.26 -22.63 -1.80
N GLY A 134 -6.13 -22.08 -1.40
CA GLY A 134 -5.34 -21.20 -2.24
C GLY A 134 -3.86 -21.44 -2.04
N SER A 135 -3.08 -21.24 -3.10
CA SER A 135 -1.63 -21.27 -3.04
C SER A 135 -1.05 -20.17 -3.91
N THR A 136 -0.06 -19.44 -3.39
CA THR A 136 0.64 -18.35 -4.06
C THR A 136 2.14 -18.58 -3.96
N ARG A 137 2.81 -18.64 -5.10
CA ARG A 137 4.26 -18.62 -5.19
C ARG A 137 4.75 -17.20 -5.37
N TYR A 138 5.75 -16.84 -4.59
CA TYR A 138 6.49 -15.59 -4.66
C TYR A 138 7.87 -15.84 -5.25
N ASP A 139 8.26 -15.00 -6.22
CA ASP A 139 9.64 -14.90 -6.72
C ASP A 139 10.03 -13.42 -6.60
N LEU A 140 10.95 -13.11 -5.69
CA LEU A 140 11.38 -11.76 -5.35
C LEU A 140 12.84 -11.57 -5.78
N ASN A 141 13.12 -10.49 -6.53
CA ASN A 141 14.46 -9.98 -6.76
C ASN A 141 14.61 -8.69 -5.93
N PRO A 142 15.31 -8.72 -4.78
CA PRO A 142 15.35 -7.59 -3.83
C PRO A 142 16.13 -6.39 -4.32
N GLY A 143 17.05 -6.57 -5.27
CA GLY A 143 17.81 -5.47 -5.85
C GLY A 143 18.96 -5.92 -6.72
N SER A 144 19.12 -5.25 -7.85
CA SER A 144 20.22 -5.45 -8.80
C SER A 144 20.73 -4.09 -9.28
N LEU A 145 21.99 -3.78 -9.01
CA LEU A 145 22.70 -2.65 -9.53
C LEU A 145 23.63 -3.12 -10.66
N GLN A 146 23.51 -2.50 -11.83
CA GLN A 146 24.32 -2.83 -13.01
C GLN A 146 24.92 -1.58 -13.62
N PRO A 147 26.14 -1.65 -14.17
CA PRO A 147 26.69 -0.56 -14.98
C PRO A 147 25.83 -0.34 -16.24
N SER A 148 25.76 0.91 -16.71
CA SER A 148 25.08 1.28 -17.95
C SER A 148 26.10 1.88 -18.92
N GLY A 149 26.28 1.23 -20.08
CA GLY A 149 27.29 1.64 -21.08
C GLY A 149 28.72 1.13 -20.80
N ALA A 150 29.56 1.16 -21.85
CA ALA A 150 30.91 0.57 -21.83
C ALA A 150 31.92 1.34 -20.94
N THR A 151 31.65 2.59 -20.62
CA THR A 151 32.58 3.46 -19.86
C THR A 151 32.22 3.56 -18.38
N SER A 152 31.12 2.92 -17.96
CA SER A 152 30.69 2.93 -16.56
C SER A 152 31.69 2.19 -15.67
N ARG A 153 32.03 2.83 -14.54
CA ARG A 153 32.89 2.26 -13.49
C ARG A 153 32.09 1.69 -12.32
N ILE A 154 30.78 1.68 -12.44
CA ILE A 154 29.88 1.06 -11.42
C ILE A 154 30.20 -0.43 -11.36
N ARG A 155 30.42 -0.93 -10.16
CA ARG A 155 30.57 -2.38 -9.92
C ARG A 155 29.20 -3.00 -9.84
N PRO A 156 28.94 -4.09 -10.59
CA PRO A 156 27.70 -4.86 -10.45
C PRO A 156 27.51 -5.33 -9.01
N ASP A 157 26.29 -5.19 -8.51
CA ASP A 157 25.91 -5.70 -7.21
C ASP A 157 24.49 -6.26 -7.29
N VAL A 158 24.30 -7.53 -6.90
CA VAL A 158 23.01 -8.24 -7.02
C VAL A 158 22.76 -8.97 -5.72
N VAL A 159 21.70 -8.55 -5.03
CA VAL A 159 21.20 -9.26 -3.86
C VAL A 159 20.55 -10.58 -4.31
N PRO A 160 20.87 -11.73 -3.67
CA PRO A 160 20.27 -13.01 -4.02
C PRO A 160 18.74 -12.97 -4.03
N GLY A 161 18.13 -13.59 -5.03
CA GLY A 161 16.67 -13.68 -5.14
C GLY A 161 16.06 -14.56 -4.06
N GLU A 162 14.82 -14.30 -3.72
CA GLU A 162 14.07 -15.05 -2.72
C GLU A 162 12.85 -15.73 -3.33
N GLN A 163 12.53 -16.91 -2.83
CA GLN A 163 11.37 -17.67 -3.25
C GLN A 163 10.53 -18.09 -2.04
N GLY A 164 9.22 -18.06 -2.19
CA GLY A 164 8.31 -18.49 -1.14
C GLY A 164 7.04 -19.12 -1.71
N LEU A 165 6.44 -20.00 -0.95
CA LEU A 165 5.15 -20.60 -1.24
C LEU A 165 4.22 -20.42 -0.05
N GLU A 166 3.16 -19.64 -0.23
CA GLU A 166 2.07 -19.49 0.73
C GLU A 166 0.89 -20.34 0.28
N SER A 167 0.43 -21.23 1.15
CA SER A 167 -0.77 -22.04 0.93
C SER A 167 -1.72 -21.91 2.11
N ALA A 168 -3.02 -21.98 1.85
CA ALA A 168 -4.01 -21.90 2.91
C ALA A 168 -5.26 -22.71 2.57
N ILE A 169 -5.90 -23.24 3.61
CA ILE A 169 -7.26 -23.77 3.57
C ILE A 169 -8.14 -22.90 4.46
N TYR A 170 -9.42 -22.77 4.15
CA TYR A 170 -10.34 -21.98 4.94
C TYR A 170 -11.77 -22.45 4.81
N VAL A 171 -12.54 -22.13 5.83
CA VAL A 171 -13.98 -22.32 5.89
C VAL A 171 -14.61 -21.15 6.62
N GLY A 172 -15.76 -20.70 6.16
CA GLY A 172 -16.56 -19.65 6.80
C GLY A 172 -18.04 -19.95 6.69
N ASP A 173 -18.81 -19.36 7.59
CA ASP A 173 -20.27 -19.37 7.53
C ASP A 173 -20.82 -17.98 7.90
N LYS A 174 -21.59 -17.42 7.02
CA LYS A 174 -22.46 -16.29 7.33
C LYS A 174 -23.84 -16.84 7.68
N PHE A 175 -24.19 -16.73 8.96
CA PHE A 175 -25.42 -17.22 9.53
C PHE A 175 -26.36 -16.09 9.93
N ASP A 176 -27.50 -15.95 9.26
CA ASP A 176 -28.57 -15.05 9.62
C ASP A 176 -29.45 -15.74 10.68
N VAL A 177 -29.08 -15.57 11.95
CA VAL A 177 -29.76 -16.16 13.13
C VAL A 177 -31.22 -15.71 13.19
N SER A 178 -31.45 -14.42 12.90
CA SER A 178 -32.78 -13.80 12.80
C SER A 178 -32.71 -12.62 11.80
N PRO A 179 -33.85 -12.01 11.43
CA PRO A 179 -33.86 -10.81 10.60
C PRO A 179 -33.02 -9.64 11.17
N ARG A 180 -32.78 -9.67 12.50
CA ARG A 180 -32.00 -8.61 13.19
C ARG A 180 -30.57 -9.00 13.53
N LEU A 181 -30.27 -10.31 13.60
CA LEU A 181 -28.97 -10.80 14.04
C LEU A 181 -28.31 -11.64 12.94
N SER A 182 -27.14 -11.20 12.47
CA SER A 182 -26.28 -11.93 11.56
C SER A 182 -24.89 -12.12 12.18
N VAL A 183 -24.37 -13.33 12.07
CA VAL A 183 -23.05 -13.74 12.56
C VAL A 183 -22.25 -14.25 11.38
N ASN A 184 -20.98 -13.85 11.29
CA ASN A 184 -20.04 -14.37 10.31
C ASN A 184 -18.82 -14.93 11.05
N VAL A 185 -18.54 -16.21 10.85
CA VAL A 185 -17.41 -16.92 11.48
C VAL A 185 -16.56 -17.52 10.37
N GLY A 186 -15.25 -17.34 10.44
CA GLY A 186 -14.31 -17.92 9.50
C GLY A 186 -13.04 -18.39 10.20
N LEU A 187 -12.53 -19.51 9.73
CA LEU A 187 -11.23 -20.06 10.09
C LEU A 187 -10.42 -20.27 8.81
N ARG A 188 -9.20 -19.75 8.81
CA ARG A 188 -8.20 -20.01 7.79
C ARG A 188 -6.95 -20.55 8.47
N TYR A 189 -6.32 -21.55 7.88
CA TYR A 189 -5.03 -22.03 8.29
C TYR A 189 -4.04 -21.79 7.16
N SER A 190 -3.02 -20.96 7.40
CA SER A 190 -1.99 -20.63 6.43
C SER A 190 -0.67 -21.32 6.74
N LEU A 191 0.01 -21.72 5.69
CA LEU A 191 1.34 -22.32 5.68
C LEU A 191 2.19 -21.51 4.71
N PHE A 192 3.35 -21.06 5.16
CA PHE A 192 4.35 -20.41 4.32
C PHE A 192 5.66 -21.17 4.38
N MET A 193 6.26 -21.41 3.23
CA MET A 193 7.58 -22.00 3.07
C MET A 193 8.50 -21.01 2.36
N ASN A 194 9.55 -20.57 3.04
CA ASN A 194 10.68 -19.93 2.38
C ASN A 194 11.48 -21.00 1.66
N LEU A 195 11.77 -20.81 0.37
CA LEU A 195 12.34 -21.82 -0.51
C LEU A 195 13.73 -21.41 -1.02
N GLY A 196 14.62 -22.39 -1.12
CA GLY A 196 15.87 -22.25 -1.84
C GLY A 196 15.70 -22.20 -3.38
N PRO A 197 16.74 -21.80 -4.12
CA PRO A 197 18.12 -21.75 -3.68
C PRO A 197 18.42 -20.53 -2.80
N GLY A 198 19.25 -20.69 -1.78
CA GLY A 198 19.62 -19.59 -0.88
C GLY A 198 20.66 -19.99 0.14
N GLN A 199 21.15 -19.00 0.86
CA GLN A 199 22.08 -19.17 1.95
C GLN A 199 21.49 -18.58 3.24
N VAL A 200 21.68 -19.26 4.35
CA VAL A 200 21.34 -18.78 5.69
C VAL A 200 22.62 -18.69 6.51
N TYR A 201 22.91 -17.51 7.01
CA TYR A 201 24.06 -17.28 7.88
C TYR A 201 23.66 -17.57 9.32
N THR A 202 24.48 -18.33 10.04
CA THR A 202 24.35 -18.48 11.48
C THR A 202 25.30 -17.52 12.18
N TYR A 203 24.88 -16.99 13.31
CA TYR A 203 25.63 -15.97 14.05
C TYR A 203 26.07 -16.50 15.42
N THR A 204 27.10 -15.88 15.98
CA THR A 204 27.54 -16.17 17.34
C THR A 204 26.40 -15.80 18.30
N PRO A 205 25.99 -16.72 19.22
CA PRO A 205 24.95 -16.44 20.20
C PRO A 205 25.33 -15.28 21.14
N ASP A 206 24.30 -14.63 21.72
CA ASP A 206 24.40 -13.61 22.78
C ASP A 206 25.15 -12.33 22.42
N ILE A 207 25.45 -12.12 21.14
CA ILE A 207 25.98 -10.85 20.61
C ILE A 207 25.18 -10.40 19.41
N PRO A 208 25.09 -9.06 19.16
CA PRO A 208 24.37 -8.53 18.02
C PRO A 208 24.83 -9.15 16.70
N ARG A 209 23.89 -9.49 15.85
CA ARG A 209 24.18 -9.99 14.49
C ARG A 209 24.91 -8.93 13.70
N ALA A 210 26.05 -9.30 13.14
CA ALA A 210 26.90 -8.48 12.29
C ALA A 210 27.66 -9.39 11.31
N LYS A 211 28.15 -8.84 10.21
CA LYS A 211 28.96 -9.60 9.25
C LYS A 211 30.18 -10.24 9.90
N SER A 212 30.77 -9.59 10.91
CA SER A 212 31.91 -10.11 11.68
C SER A 212 31.57 -11.22 12.67
N THR A 213 30.27 -11.43 12.99
CA THR A 213 29.82 -12.46 13.93
C THR A 213 29.23 -13.67 13.23
N ILE A 214 29.31 -13.76 11.89
CA ILE A 214 28.93 -14.94 11.12
C ILE A 214 29.82 -16.11 11.54
N ARG A 215 29.17 -17.21 11.95
CA ARG A 215 29.81 -18.44 12.40
C ARG A 215 29.84 -19.49 11.29
N ASP A 216 28.73 -19.66 10.58
CA ASP A 216 28.61 -20.66 9.53
C ASP A 216 27.60 -20.21 8.46
N THR A 217 27.63 -20.85 7.29
CA THR A 217 26.77 -20.58 6.16
C THR A 217 26.11 -21.89 5.69
N LEU A 218 24.81 -21.99 5.87
CA LEU A 218 24.00 -23.11 5.43
C LEU A 218 23.48 -22.83 4.00
N SER A 219 23.77 -23.73 3.08
CA SER A 219 23.33 -23.62 1.67
C SER A 219 22.17 -24.56 1.39
N TYR A 220 21.14 -24.04 0.73
CA TYR A 220 19.93 -24.78 0.36
C TYR A 220 19.79 -24.86 -1.14
N GLY A 221 19.44 -26.04 -1.65
CA GLY A 221 19.19 -26.26 -3.07
C GLY A 221 17.85 -25.70 -3.54
N SER A 222 17.66 -25.65 -4.86
CA SER A 222 16.40 -25.17 -5.46
C SER A 222 15.20 -25.99 -4.97
N GLY A 223 14.14 -25.31 -4.52
CA GLY A 223 12.89 -25.90 -4.05
C GLY A 223 12.95 -26.55 -2.66
N SER A 224 14.12 -26.59 -2.00
CA SER A 224 14.20 -27.06 -0.62
C SER A 224 13.60 -26.05 0.34
N ALA A 225 12.88 -26.51 1.37
CA ALA A 225 12.33 -25.64 2.40
C ALA A 225 13.47 -25.18 3.33
N VAL A 226 13.69 -23.85 3.36
CA VAL A 226 14.65 -23.20 4.26
C VAL A 226 14.03 -23.00 5.63
N LYS A 227 12.80 -22.47 5.63
CA LYS A 227 12.00 -22.18 6.83
C LYS A 227 10.53 -22.42 6.51
N THR A 228 9.80 -22.94 7.48
CA THR A 228 8.37 -23.13 7.41
C THR A 228 7.69 -22.42 8.58
N ASP A 229 6.74 -21.57 8.29
CA ASP A 229 5.89 -20.87 9.24
C ASP A 229 4.43 -21.16 8.95
N HIS A 230 3.61 -21.34 9.97
CA HIS A 230 2.20 -21.65 9.80
C HIS A 230 1.36 -21.16 10.97
N GLY A 231 0.05 -21.15 10.81
CA GLY A 231 -0.85 -20.91 11.93
C GLY A 231 -2.27 -20.53 11.53
N PRO A 232 -3.15 -20.49 12.53
CA PRO A 232 -4.56 -20.16 12.34
C PRO A 232 -4.77 -18.65 12.20
N GLU A 233 -5.78 -18.31 11.42
CA GLU A 233 -6.32 -16.97 11.24
C GLU A 233 -7.84 -17.04 11.48
N TYR A 234 -8.37 -16.07 12.24
CA TYR A 234 -9.76 -16.07 12.66
C TYR A 234 -10.48 -14.85 12.11
N ARG A 235 -11.76 -15.02 11.77
CA ARG A 235 -12.68 -13.94 11.46
C ARG A 235 -13.98 -14.18 12.20
N LEU A 236 -14.36 -13.23 13.02
CA LEU A 236 -15.62 -13.22 13.72
C LEU A 236 -16.26 -11.85 13.54
N ALA A 237 -17.46 -11.80 13.02
CA ALA A 237 -18.21 -10.56 12.93
C ALA A 237 -19.67 -10.80 13.31
N LEU A 238 -20.23 -9.85 14.04
CA LEU A 238 -21.59 -9.84 14.51
C LEU A 238 -22.25 -8.53 14.08
N ARG A 239 -23.44 -8.61 13.51
CA ARG A 239 -24.28 -7.45 13.21
C ARG A 239 -25.63 -7.63 13.91
N TYR A 240 -26.00 -6.65 14.72
CA TYR A 240 -27.31 -6.60 15.36
C TYR A 240 -28.06 -5.33 14.95
N ALA A 241 -29.22 -5.49 14.30
CA ALA A 241 -30.12 -4.39 13.97
C ALA A 241 -31.04 -4.14 15.17
N ILE A 242 -30.78 -3.07 15.92
CA ILE A 242 -31.57 -2.65 17.07
C ILE A 242 -32.94 -2.18 16.57
N THR A 243 -32.93 -1.39 15.50
CA THR A 243 -34.10 -0.99 14.73
C THR A 243 -33.82 -1.17 13.24
N ASP A 244 -34.82 -0.93 12.37
CA ASP A 244 -34.60 -0.95 10.92
C ASP A 244 -33.62 0.12 10.44
N ALA A 245 -33.43 1.17 11.23
CA ALA A 245 -32.56 2.30 10.90
C ALA A 245 -31.26 2.32 11.70
N PHE A 246 -31.13 1.56 12.78
CA PHE A 246 -29.96 1.55 13.65
C PHE A 246 -29.40 0.16 13.85
N SER A 247 -28.11 -0.01 13.58
CA SER A 247 -27.40 -1.28 13.77
C SER A 247 -26.04 -1.09 14.42
N VAL A 248 -25.63 -2.12 15.17
CA VAL A 248 -24.30 -2.27 15.78
C VAL A 248 -23.58 -3.40 15.10
N LYS A 249 -22.30 -3.23 14.85
CA LYS A 249 -21.41 -4.29 14.36
C LYS A 249 -20.22 -4.41 15.30
N ALA A 250 -19.84 -5.64 15.60
CA ALA A 250 -18.59 -5.95 16.31
C ALA A 250 -17.81 -6.97 15.51
N SER A 251 -16.49 -6.86 15.48
CA SER A 251 -15.65 -7.85 14.79
C SER A 251 -14.33 -8.08 15.49
N TYR A 252 -13.81 -9.28 15.31
CA TYR A 252 -12.45 -9.67 15.65
C TYR A 252 -11.81 -10.37 14.44
N ASN A 253 -10.59 -10.00 14.12
CA ASN A 253 -9.83 -10.60 13.04
C ASN A 253 -8.40 -10.87 13.49
N ARG A 254 -7.88 -12.06 13.17
CA ARG A 254 -6.45 -12.39 13.25
C ARG A 254 -5.96 -12.74 11.87
N MET A 255 -4.84 -12.10 11.46
CA MET A 255 -4.25 -12.28 10.13
C MET A 255 -2.74 -12.44 10.22
N ARG A 256 -2.15 -13.10 9.21
CA ARG A 256 -0.70 -13.28 9.04
C ARG A 256 -0.26 -12.67 7.72
N GLN A 257 0.98 -12.16 7.70
CA GLN A 257 1.61 -11.62 6.50
C GLN A 257 3.04 -12.12 6.40
N TYR A 258 3.42 -12.60 5.21
CA TYR A 258 4.70 -13.25 4.93
C TYR A 258 5.60 -12.43 3.99
N LEU A 259 5.08 -11.42 3.34
CA LEU A 259 5.84 -10.45 2.55
C LEU A 259 5.90 -9.14 3.31
N HIS A 260 7.11 -8.66 3.58
CA HIS A 260 7.39 -7.46 4.36
C HIS A 260 7.87 -6.33 3.47
N LEU A 261 7.55 -5.10 3.87
CA LEU A 261 8.13 -3.87 3.32
C LEU A 261 9.00 -3.23 4.39
N VAL A 262 10.26 -3.02 4.09
CA VAL A 262 11.21 -2.30 4.94
C VAL A 262 11.56 -0.98 4.26
N SER A 263 11.28 0.12 4.94
CA SER A 263 11.53 1.46 4.41
C SER A 263 12.09 2.37 5.49
N ASN A 264 13.09 3.17 5.14
CA ASN A 264 13.62 4.25 5.98
C ASN A 264 13.21 5.64 5.49
N ALA A 265 12.32 5.71 4.51
CA ALA A 265 11.89 6.97 3.90
C ALA A 265 10.62 7.52 4.55
N VAL A 266 10.54 8.84 4.70
CA VAL A 266 9.36 9.57 5.18
C VAL A 266 8.20 9.51 4.17
N ALA A 267 8.51 9.39 2.88
CA ALA A 267 7.55 9.17 1.80
C ALA A 267 7.77 7.79 1.19
N VAL A 268 6.72 7.21 0.60
CA VAL A 268 6.88 6.00 -0.22
C VAL A 268 8.02 6.26 -1.20
N SER A 269 9.09 5.53 -0.99
CA SER A 269 10.34 5.73 -1.71
C SER A 269 10.52 4.57 -2.69
N PRO A 270 11.03 4.86 -3.88
CA PRO A 270 11.44 3.80 -4.78
C PRO A 270 12.60 2.93 -4.24
N LEU A 271 13.12 3.27 -3.08
CA LEU A 271 14.17 2.53 -2.38
C LEU A 271 13.62 1.62 -1.26
N ASP A 272 12.30 1.47 -1.17
CA ASP A 272 11.67 0.52 -0.25
C ASP A 272 12.03 -0.91 -0.64
N ILE A 273 12.37 -1.73 0.34
CA ILE A 273 12.84 -3.10 0.14
C ILE A 273 11.74 -4.07 0.53
N TYR A 274 11.43 -4.98 -0.39
CA TYR A 274 10.57 -6.11 -0.12
C TYR A 274 11.41 -7.32 0.32
N LYS A 275 10.89 -8.04 1.32
CA LYS A 275 11.55 -9.20 1.90
C LYS A 275 10.50 -10.25 2.26
N LEU A 276 10.77 -11.52 1.99
CA LEU A 276 9.94 -12.63 2.46
C LEU A 276 10.29 -12.98 3.91
N SER A 277 9.33 -13.56 4.64
CA SER A 277 9.63 -14.20 5.93
C SER A 277 10.68 -15.28 5.74
N ASP A 278 11.63 -15.35 6.67
CA ASP A 278 12.74 -16.28 6.64
C ASP A 278 13.14 -16.72 8.05
N THR A 279 14.34 -17.23 8.22
CA THR A 279 14.87 -17.70 9.52
C THR A 279 14.89 -16.58 10.58
N TYR A 280 15.13 -15.33 10.18
CA TYR A 280 15.30 -14.17 11.06
C TYR A 280 14.10 -13.21 11.05
N LEU A 281 13.35 -13.18 9.97
CA LEU A 281 12.20 -12.31 9.78
C LEU A 281 10.91 -13.13 9.89
N GLN A 282 10.35 -13.15 11.09
CA GLN A 282 9.12 -13.91 11.35
C GLN A 282 7.91 -13.29 10.68
N PRO A 283 6.88 -14.09 10.36
CA PRO A 283 5.62 -13.57 9.84
C PRO A 283 5.01 -12.50 10.76
N GLN A 284 4.55 -11.41 10.20
CA GLN A 284 3.78 -10.43 10.95
C GLN A 284 2.41 -11.02 11.31
N VAL A 285 1.97 -10.79 12.54
CA VAL A 285 0.65 -11.23 13.03
C VAL A 285 -0.09 -10.03 13.57
N GLY A 286 -1.30 -9.83 13.10
CA GLY A 286 -2.18 -8.76 13.55
C GLY A 286 -3.48 -9.29 14.13
N ASP A 287 -3.84 -8.82 15.32
CA ASP A 287 -5.12 -9.04 15.96
C ASP A 287 -5.88 -7.72 16.03
N GLN A 288 -7.10 -7.66 15.52
CA GLN A 288 -7.91 -6.45 15.51
C GLN A 288 -9.30 -6.69 16.06
N PHE A 289 -9.73 -5.82 16.98
CA PHE A 289 -11.09 -5.65 17.42
C PHE A 289 -11.68 -4.39 16.84
N SER A 290 -12.94 -4.41 16.44
CA SER A 290 -13.67 -3.25 15.95
C SER A 290 -15.10 -3.25 16.46
N LEU A 291 -15.62 -2.05 16.76
CA LEU A 291 -17.01 -1.80 17.11
C LEU A 291 -17.53 -0.62 16.29
N GLY A 292 -18.66 -0.81 15.61
CA GLY A 292 -19.26 0.19 14.74
C GLY A 292 -20.74 0.41 15.02
N LEU A 293 -21.17 1.66 14.99
CA LEU A 293 -22.54 2.13 15.10
C LEU A 293 -22.98 2.75 13.78
N TYR A 294 -24.13 2.38 13.27
CA TYR A 294 -24.64 2.82 11.97
C TYR A 294 -26.09 3.23 12.10
N GLN A 295 -26.37 4.47 11.72
CA GLN A 295 -27.69 5.05 11.77
C GLN A 295 -28.10 5.61 10.41
N SER A 296 -29.23 5.13 9.90
CA SER A 296 -29.89 5.74 8.74
C SER A 296 -30.99 6.69 9.21
N LEU A 297 -31.04 7.87 8.61
CA LEU A 297 -32.01 8.92 8.89
C LEU A 297 -32.77 9.30 7.61
N ARG A 298 -33.98 9.84 7.77
CA ARG A 298 -34.82 10.34 6.67
C ARG A 298 -34.96 9.34 5.53
N ALA A 299 -35.44 8.13 5.83
CA ALA A 299 -35.61 7.06 4.87
C ALA A 299 -34.35 6.79 4.03
N ASN A 300 -33.20 6.58 4.70
CA ASN A 300 -31.88 6.30 4.12
C ASN A 300 -31.29 7.45 3.28
N THR A 301 -31.80 8.68 3.44
CA THR A 301 -31.21 9.87 2.77
C THR A 301 -29.90 10.30 3.43
N ILE A 302 -29.80 10.14 4.75
CA ILE A 302 -28.60 10.48 5.52
C ILE A 302 -28.14 9.23 6.27
N GLU A 303 -26.87 8.91 6.16
CA GLU A 303 -26.20 7.84 6.86
C GLU A 303 -25.15 8.43 7.81
N LEU A 304 -25.15 7.94 9.05
CA LEU A 304 -24.16 8.24 10.07
C LEU A 304 -23.44 6.95 10.43
N SER A 305 -22.13 6.99 10.56
CA SER A 305 -21.36 5.89 11.14
C SER A 305 -20.32 6.41 12.12
N ALA A 306 -20.10 5.63 13.18
CA ALA A 306 -19.02 5.81 14.13
C ALA A 306 -18.40 4.43 14.39
N GLU A 307 -17.10 4.28 14.09
CA GLU A 307 -16.37 3.03 14.26
C GLU A 307 -15.14 3.27 15.12
N GLY A 308 -14.89 2.39 16.08
CA GLY A 308 -13.67 2.35 16.86
C GLY A 308 -12.95 1.03 16.63
N TYR A 309 -11.62 1.06 16.58
CA TYR A 309 -10.81 -0.14 16.48
C TYR A 309 -9.57 -0.09 17.37
N TYR A 310 -9.11 -1.29 17.73
CA TYR A 310 -7.84 -1.52 18.42
C TYR A 310 -7.15 -2.71 17.78
N ARG A 311 -5.88 -2.53 17.39
CA ARG A 311 -5.06 -3.55 16.73
C ARG A 311 -3.75 -3.72 17.46
N THR A 312 -3.37 -4.95 17.74
CA THR A 312 -2.00 -5.32 18.13
C THR A 312 -1.29 -5.97 16.95
N LEU A 313 -0.01 -5.68 16.82
CA LEU A 313 0.83 -6.16 15.73
C LEU A 313 2.10 -6.78 16.33
N GLN A 314 2.39 -8.01 15.94
CA GLN A 314 3.60 -8.73 16.35
C GLN A 314 4.53 -8.87 15.14
N ASN A 315 5.84 -8.96 15.43
CA ASN A 315 6.89 -9.14 14.43
C ASN A 315 6.90 -8.05 13.34
N GLN A 316 6.55 -6.82 13.71
CA GLN A 316 6.75 -5.67 12.83
C GLN A 316 8.26 -5.47 12.62
N LEU A 317 8.63 -4.95 11.45
CA LEU A 317 10.02 -4.66 11.14
C LEU A 317 10.29 -3.17 11.27
N ASP A 318 11.35 -2.83 11.97
CA ASP A 318 12.01 -1.53 11.93
C ASP A 318 13.51 -1.76 11.64
N TYR A 319 14.34 -0.76 11.66
CA TYR A 319 15.75 -0.82 11.33
C TYR A 319 16.60 -0.13 12.40
N ARG A 320 17.87 -0.54 12.53
CA ARG A 320 18.83 0.08 13.45
C ARG A 320 19.17 1.51 13.01
N SER A 321 19.63 2.33 13.96
CA SER A 321 20.21 3.63 13.62
C SER A 321 21.46 3.42 12.75
N GLY A 322 21.50 4.10 11.59
CA GLY A 322 22.59 3.95 10.63
C GLY A 322 22.48 2.71 9.73
N ALA A 323 21.36 1.99 9.71
CA ALA A 323 21.13 0.85 8.85
C ALA A 323 21.29 1.20 7.36
N THR A 324 21.92 0.29 6.62
CA THR A 324 21.98 0.32 5.17
C THR A 324 20.97 -0.70 4.63
N LEU A 325 19.86 -0.24 4.06
CA LEU A 325 18.81 -1.14 3.59
C LEU A 325 19.02 -1.54 2.14
N LEU A 326 19.36 -0.59 1.26
CA LEU A 326 19.51 -0.82 -0.17
C LEU A 326 20.75 -1.67 -0.49
N LEU A 327 20.58 -2.71 -1.33
CA LEU A 327 21.65 -3.65 -1.73
C LEU A 327 22.36 -4.29 -0.52
N ASN A 328 21.63 -4.50 0.56
CA ASN A 328 22.18 -5.15 1.74
C ASN A 328 22.06 -6.67 1.63
N HIS A 329 23.20 -7.36 1.56
CA HIS A 329 23.28 -8.84 1.51
C HIS A 329 23.02 -9.50 2.87
N HIS A 330 23.01 -8.72 3.95
CA HIS A 330 22.83 -9.18 5.34
C HIS A 330 21.76 -8.32 6.02
N LEU A 331 20.60 -8.17 5.38
CA LEU A 331 19.51 -7.30 5.86
C LEU A 331 19.10 -7.67 7.30
N GLU A 332 19.18 -8.95 7.66
CA GLU A 332 18.91 -9.48 9.00
C GLU A 332 19.80 -8.90 10.11
N THR A 333 20.92 -8.25 9.75
CA THR A 333 21.79 -7.55 10.71
C THR A 333 21.35 -6.13 10.99
N ASP A 334 20.59 -5.52 10.08
CA ASP A 334 20.21 -4.11 10.11
C ASP A 334 18.74 -3.88 10.45
N VAL A 335 17.90 -4.91 10.35
CA VAL A 335 16.51 -4.85 10.79
C VAL A 335 16.36 -5.31 12.23
N VAL A 336 15.37 -4.74 12.91
CA VAL A 336 15.00 -5.09 14.29
C VAL A 336 13.52 -5.46 14.34
N ARG A 337 13.18 -6.40 15.20
CA ARG A 337 11.80 -6.79 15.45
C ARG A 337 11.14 -5.77 16.38
N ALA A 338 9.93 -5.38 16.04
CA ALA A 338 9.10 -4.47 16.80
C ALA A 338 7.72 -5.06 17.07
N GLU A 339 7.12 -4.64 18.17
CA GLU A 339 5.69 -4.75 18.42
C GLU A 339 4.98 -3.49 17.98
N GLY A 340 3.76 -3.61 17.50
CA GLY A 340 2.95 -2.49 17.08
C GLY A 340 1.60 -2.44 17.78
N VAL A 341 1.10 -1.22 17.97
CA VAL A 341 -0.25 -0.95 18.42
C VAL A 341 -0.85 0.11 17.50
N ALA A 342 -2.05 -0.17 16.98
CA ALA A 342 -2.79 0.83 16.20
C ALA A 342 -4.23 0.92 16.73
N TYR A 343 -4.73 2.14 16.91
CA TYR A 343 -6.10 2.37 17.38
C TYR A 343 -6.65 3.67 16.82
N GLY A 344 -7.96 3.74 16.71
CA GLY A 344 -8.59 4.93 16.19
C GLY A 344 -10.11 4.93 16.28
N VAL A 345 -10.66 6.10 15.93
CA VAL A 345 -12.10 6.32 15.79
C VAL A 345 -12.34 6.97 14.43
N GLU A 346 -13.31 6.44 13.70
CA GLU A 346 -13.73 6.91 12.38
C GLU A 346 -15.17 7.38 12.46
N LEU A 347 -15.43 8.62 12.07
CA LEU A 347 -16.76 9.21 12.04
C LEU A 347 -17.11 9.60 10.60
N MET A 348 -18.30 9.26 10.14
CA MET A 348 -18.77 9.65 8.82
C MET A 348 -20.22 10.10 8.84
N ILE A 349 -20.48 11.19 8.13
CA ILE A 349 -21.82 11.67 7.81
C ILE A 349 -21.93 11.71 6.29
N ARG A 350 -22.88 10.97 5.72
CA ARG A 350 -23.10 10.87 4.29
C ARG A 350 -24.52 11.24 3.93
N LYS A 351 -24.68 12.17 3.01
CA LYS A 351 -25.99 12.53 2.43
C LYS A 351 -26.06 12.08 0.98
N MET A 352 -26.98 11.15 0.68
CA MET A 352 -27.02 10.43 -0.59
C MET A 352 -27.74 11.20 -1.70
N THR A 353 -28.76 12.00 -1.36
CA THR A 353 -29.72 12.56 -2.33
C THR A 353 -29.98 14.04 -2.09
N GLY A 354 -30.67 14.68 -3.06
CA GLY A 354 -31.06 16.09 -3.02
C GLY A 354 -30.16 17.01 -3.85
N LYS A 355 -30.39 18.32 -3.76
CA LYS A 355 -29.57 19.32 -4.46
C LYS A 355 -28.14 19.37 -3.93
N LEU A 356 -28.00 19.28 -2.61
CA LEU A 356 -26.70 19.11 -1.94
C LEU A 356 -26.58 17.66 -1.48
N ASN A 357 -25.56 16.95 -1.96
CA ASN A 357 -25.17 15.61 -1.57
C ASN A 357 -23.65 15.54 -1.37
N GLY A 358 -23.17 14.56 -0.62
CA GLY A 358 -21.75 14.43 -0.29
C GLY A 358 -21.54 13.75 1.04
N TRP A 359 -20.33 13.86 1.57
CA TRP A 359 -19.95 13.24 2.84
C TRP A 359 -18.84 14.03 3.54
N LEU A 360 -18.82 13.91 4.87
CA LEU A 360 -17.76 14.34 5.76
C LEU A 360 -17.26 13.13 6.51
N SER A 361 -15.96 12.89 6.45
CA SER A 361 -15.26 11.89 7.25
C SER A 361 -14.24 12.56 8.14
N TYR A 362 -14.17 12.12 9.39
CA TYR A 362 -13.11 12.45 10.33
C TYR A 362 -12.54 11.18 10.92
N ILE A 363 -11.22 11.06 10.90
CA ILE A 363 -10.48 9.94 11.46
C ILE A 363 -9.50 10.48 12.50
N TYR A 364 -9.56 9.90 13.70
CA TYR A 364 -8.47 9.97 14.66
C TYR A 364 -7.82 8.60 14.74
N ALA A 365 -6.53 8.48 14.40
CA ALA A 365 -5.82 7.22 14.38
C ALA A 365 -4.38 7.38 14.89
N ARG A 366 -3.93 6.39 15.66
CA ARG A 366 -2.53 6.28 16.08
C ARG A 366 -1.97 4.95 15.62
N SER A 367 -0.70 4.98 15.22
CA SER A 367 0.08 3.78 14.86
C SER A 367 1.46 3.89 15.50
N LEU A 368 1.70 3.05 16.49
CA LEU A 368 2.89 3.12 17.34
C LEU A 368 3.69 1.81 17.23
N LEU A 369 5.00 1.91 17.34
CA LEU A 369 5.93 0.79 17.36
C LEU A 369 6.76 0.82 18.65
N ARG A 370 7.23 -0.35 19.08
CA ARG A 370 8.17 -0.54 20.18
C ARG A 370 9.14 -1.67 19.84
N THR A 371 10.43 -1.45 20.04
CA THR A 371 11.46 -2.50 19.94
C THR A 371 11.83 -2.98 21.34
N ASN A 372 11.95 -4.29 21.52
CA ASN A 372 12.18 -4.90 22.84
C ASN A 372 13.66 -5.21 23.12
N GLY A 373 14.56 -4.95 22.16
CA GLY A 373 15.98 -5.27 22.29
C GLY A 373 16.28 -6.78 22.35
N GLU A 374 15.34 -7.61 21.92
CA GLU A 374 15.57 -9.05 21.78
C GLU A 374 16.73 -9.30 20.79
N ASP A 375 17.41 -10.42 20.93
CA ASP A 375 18.59 -10.80 20.12
C ASP A 375 19.79 -9.84 20.23
N GLY A 376 19.94 -9.07 21.34
CA GLY A 376 21.03 -8.13 21.55
C GLY A 376 20.98 -6.91 20.61
N SER A 377 19.84 -6.66 19.94
CA SER A 377 19.66 -5.50 19.08
C SER A 377 19.49 -4.21 19.88
N ASP A 378 19.87 -3.07 19.27
CA ASP A 378 19.66 -1.76 19.88
C ASP A 378 18.16 -1.48 20.08
N MET A 379 17.78 -1.02 21.26
CA MET A 379 16.44 -0.54 21.54
C MET A 379 16.25 0.84 20.91
N VAL A 380 15.31 0.97 20.01
CA VAL A 380 14.91 2.26 19.45
C VAL A 380 14.17 3.06 20.53
N ASN A 381 14.52 4.33 20.71
CA ASN A 381 13.95 5.25 21.70
C ASN A 381 13.90 4.65 23.13
N GLY A 382 14.93 3.93 23.53
CA GLY A 382 15.00 3.30 24.86
C GLY A 382 13.91 2.26 25.13
N GLY A 383 13.32 1.65 24.10
CA GLY A 383 12.24 0.66 24.23
C GLY A 383 10.86 1.25 24.53
N GLN A 384 10.70 2.56 24.42
CA GLN A 384 9.40 3.22 24.53
C GLN A 384 8.61 3.14 23.23
N PHE A 385 7.27 3.25 23.30
CA PHE A 385 6.45 3.38 22.11
C PHE A 385 6.73 4.69 21.39
N TYR A 386 6.94 4.62 20.07
CA TYR A 386 7.15 5.75 19.18
C TYR A 386 6.24 5.67 17.95
N PRO A 387 5.90 6.80 17.30
CA PRO A 387 5.08 6.80 16.10
C PRO A 387 5.72 6.00 14.97
N SER A 388 4.94 5.14 14.31
CA SER A 388 5.37 4.54 13.04
C SER A 388 5.46 5.61 11.94
N SER A 389 6.18 5.35 10.85
CA SER A 389 6.28 6.29 9.72
C SER A 389 4.92 6.60 9.05
N TYR A 390 3.88 5.86 9.40
CA TYR A 390 2.50 6.01 8.89
C TYR A 390 1.56 6.69 9.88
N ASP A 391 2.02 7.05 11.07
CA ASP A 391 1.20 7.70 12.10
C ASP A 391 0.74 9.09 11.64
N LYS A 392 -0.56 9.25 11.48
CA LYS A 392 -1.22 10.51 11.14
C LYS A 392 -2.43 10.66 12.04
N PRO A 393 -2.28 11.37 13.18
CA PRO A 393 -3.32 11.45 14.19
C PRO A 393 -4.68 11.93 13.70
N HIS A 394 -4.72 12.88 12.75
CA HIS A 394 -5.96 13.44 12.25
C HIS A 394 -6.03 13.38 10.73
N ASP A 395 -7.17 12.94 10.20
CA ASP A 395 -7.52 13.03 8.80
C ASP A 395 -8.97 13.49 8.64
N VAL A 396 -9.20 14.52 7.84
CA VAL A 396 -10.52 15.08 7.55
C VAL A 396 -10.71 15.13 6.05
N THR A 397 -11.80 14.57 5.57
CA THR A 397 -12.20 14.69 4.17
C THR A 397 -13.64 15.14 4.07
N LEU A 398 -13.88 16.24 3.35
CA LEU A 398 -15.19 16.78 3.04
C LEU A 398 -15.38 16.81 1.53
N VAL A 399 -16.38 16.10 1.05
CA VAL A 399 -16.78 16.08 -0.37
C VAL A 399 -18.22 16.55 -0.47
N GLY A 400 -18.45 17.55 -1.30
CA GLY A 400 -19.77 18.06 -1.57
C GLY A 400 -20.03 18.27 -3.05
N ASN A 401 -21.26 17.99 -3.46
CA ASN A 401 -21.75 18.26 -4.79
C ASN A 401 -23.09 19.01 -4.68
N TYR A 402 -23.15 20.20 -5.26
CA TYR A 402 -24.36 21.03 -5.29
C TYR A 402 -24.90 21.11 -6.72
N LYS A 403 -26.10 20.56 -6.93
CA LYS A 403 -26.83 20.63 -8.20
C LYS A 403 -27.57 21.96 -8.30
N ILE A 404 -27.03 22.91 -9.06
CA ILE A 404 -27.67 24.20 -9.32
C ILE A 404 -28.97 23.95 -10.11
N ASN A 405 -28.88 23.13 -11.14
CA ASN A 405 -30.01 22.64 -11.93
C ASN A 405 -29.72 21.24 -12.47
N ARG A 406 -30.59 20.71 -13.37
CA ARG A 406 -30.42 19.36 -13.94
C ARG A 406 -29.17 19.18 -14.81
N ARG A 407 -28.52 20.28 -15.24
CA ARG A 407 -27.37 20.25 -16.16
C ARG A 407 -26.08 20.77 -15.53
N LEU A 408 -26.18 21.56 -14.48
CA LEU A 408 -25.05 22.25 -13.88
C LEU A 408 -24.93 21.86 -12.43
N SER A 409 -23.74 21.38 -12.06
CA SER A 409 -23.36 21.10 -10.67
C SER A 409 -21.99 21.66 -10.35
N ILE A 410 -21.80 22.01 -9.08
CA ILE A 410 -20.53 22.41 -8.51
C ILE A 410 -20.14 21.35 -7.50
N SER A 411 -18.90 20.88 -7.57
CA SER A 411 -18.33 19.94 -6.61
C SER A 411 -17.13 20.59 -5.92
N PHE A 412 -17.01 20.35 -4.63
CA PHE A 412 -15.85 20.76 -3.83
C PHE A 412 -15.34 19.58 -3.03
N ASN A 413 -14.02 19.56 -2.84
CA ASN A 413 -13.32 18.59 -2.04
C ASN A 413 -12.34 19.32 -1.12
N VAL A 414 -12.35 19.01 0.17
CA VAL A 414 -11.40 19.52 1.16
C VAL A 414 -10.77 18.34 1.86
N THR A 415 -9.45 18.30 1.89
CA THR A 415 -8.69 17.26 2.58
C THR A 415 -7.70 17.93 3.53
N TYR A 416 -7.68 17.48 4.77
CA TYR A 416 -6.69 17.81 5.78
C TYR A 416 -6.13 16.52 6.37
N SER A 417 -4.83 16.44 6.58
CA SER A 417 -4.23 15.38 7.39
C SER A 417 -3.00 15.90 8.13
N THR A 418 -2.78 15.41 9.34
CA THR A 418 -1.53 15.62 10.08
C THR A 418 -0.34 15.14 9.24
N GLY A 419 0.77 15.88 9.33
CA GLY A 419 2.03 15.51 8.70
C GLY A 419 2.56 14.16 9.20
N ARG A 420 3.31 13.47 8.38
CA ARG A 420 3.95 12.19 8.78
C ARG A 420 5.06 12.44 9.78
N PRO A 421 5.34 11.49 10.68
CA PRO A 421 6.49 11.54 11.59
C PRO A 421 7.82 11.58 10.83
N ILE A 422 8.80 12.24 11.43
CA ILE A 422 10.16 12.36 10.90
C ILE A 422 11.18 12.40 12.02
N THR A 423 12.34 11.79 11.78
CA THR A 423 13.54 11.89 12.61
C THR A 423 14.41 13.04 12.09
N LEU A 424 14.70 14.03 12.94
CA LEU A 424 15.46 15.21 12.56
C LEU A 424 16.96 15.06 12.87
N PRO A 425 17.86 15.45 11.96
CA PRO A 425 19.26 15.67 12.29
C PRO A 425 19.37 16.97 13.11
N LEU A 426 19.79 16.85 14.36
CA LEU A 426 19.82 17.98 15.32
C LEU A 426 21.17 18.70 15.33
N ALA A 427 22.26 17.96 15.21
CA ALA A 427 23.61 18.50 15.33
C ALA A 427 24.62 17.65 14.55
N LYS A 428 25.82 18.20 14.35
CA LYS A 428 26.99 17.48 13.89
C LYS A 428 28.04 17.42 15.01
N TYR A 429 28.79 16.35 15.08
CA TYR A 429 29.92 16.21 15.99
C TYR A 429 31.04 15.42 15.29
N ALA A 430 32.26 15.63 15.74
CA ALA A 430 33.41 14.87 15.27
C ALA A 430 33.72 13.71 16.22
N LEU A 431 33.86 12.51 15.69
CA LEU A 431 34.27 11.33 16.44
C LEU A 431 35.25 10.50 15.60
N GLY A 432 36.44 10.27 16.13
CA GLY A 432 37.47 9.47 15.44
C GLY A 432 37.94 10.09 14.12
N GLY A 433 37.95 11.43 13.98
CA GLY A 433 38.32 12.15 12.77
C GLY A 433 37.26 12.19 11.67
N ALA A 434 36.07 11.62 11.91
CA ALA A 434 34.94 11.65 11.00
C ALA A 434 33.79 12.51 11.55
N GLU A 435 33.13 13.28 10.66
CA GLU A 435 31.89 13.95 11.01
C GLU A 435 30.76 12.94 11.15
N ARG A 436 29.98 13.09 12.23
CA ARG A 436 28.78 12.31 12.52
C ARG A 436 27.58 13.24 12.70
N VAL A 437 26.39 12.74 12.42
CA VAL A 437 25.15 13.48 12.63
C VAL A 437 24.47 12.91 13.87
N TYR A 438 24.09 13.81 14.78
CA TYR A 438 23.24 13.48 15.91
C TYR A 438 21.79 13.69 15.54
N TYR A 439 20.98 12.65 15.68
CA TYR A 439 19.56 12.68 15.32
C TYR A 439 18.69 12.79 16.58
N SER A 440 17.47 13.31 16.40
CA SER A 440 16.40 13.21 17.39
C SER A 440 16.04 11.74 17.64
N GLU A 441 15.20 11.50 18.65
CA GLU A 441 14.53 10.22 18.77
C GLU A 441 13.76 9.88 17.48
N ARG A 442 13.56 8.59 17.24
CA ARG A 442 12.91 8.08 16.05
C ARG A 442 11.50 8.64 15.95
N ASN A 443 11.18 9.28 14.82
CA ASN A 443 9.84 9.78 14.50
C ASN A 443 9.26 10.76 15.54
N GLN A 444 10.11 11.51 16.25
CA GLN A 444 9.73 12.44 17.31
C GLN A 444 9.00 13.68 16.77
N TYR A 445 9.32 14.10 15.57
CA TYR A 445 8.77 15.30 14.93
C TYR A 445 7.83 14.94 13.78
N HIS A 446 7.10 15.93 13.24
CA HIS A 446 6.23 15.75 12.08
C HIS A 446 6.62 16.75 10.98
N ILE A 447 6.49 16.33 9.72
CA ILE A 447 6.50 17.27 8.59
C ILE A 447 5.24 18.13 8.63
N PRO A 448 5.20 19.28 7.91
CA PRO A 448 4.01 20.15 7.87
C PRO A 448 2.75 19.40 7.45
N ASP A 449 1.63 19.77 8.09
CA ASP A 449 0.32 19.19 7.79
C ASP A 449 -0.09 19.42 6.35
N TYR A 450 -0.78 18.43 5.80
CA TYR A 450 -1.35 18.47 4.47
C TYR A 450 -2.72 19.13 4.48
N PHE A 451 -2.94 20.09 3.58
CA PHE A 451 -4.26 20.69 3.35
C PHE A 451 -4.45 20.96 1.86
N ARG A 452 -5.59 20.55 1.32
CA ARG A 452 -5.93 20.79 -0.08
C ARG A 452 -7.42 21.06 -0.25
N THR A 453 -7.75 22.01 -1.09
CA THR A 453 -9.12 22.28 -1.55
C THR A 453 -9.17 22.24 -3.06
N ASP A 454 -10.09 21.46 -3.61
CA ASP A 454 -10.37 21.38 -5.03
C ASP A 454 -11.80 21.88 -5.29
N LEU A 455 -12.00 22.56 -6.41
CA LEU A 455 -13.30 23.04 -6.86
C LEU A 455 -13.52 22.65 -8.32
N SER A 456 -14.70 22.17 -8.64
CA SER A 456 -15.05 21.88 -10.04
C SER A 456 -16.50 22.20 -10.37
N MET A 457 -16.73 22.56 -11.61
CA MET A 457 -18.05 22.80 -12.21
C MET A 457 -18.26 21.82 -13.35
N ASN A 458 -19.30 21.04 -13.27
CA ASN A 458 -19.68 20.09 -14.30
C ASN A 458 -20.94 20.56 -15.02
N THR A 459 -20.91 20.53 -16.36
CA THR A 459 -22.06 20.84 -17.19
C THR A 459 -22.36 19.69 -18.15
N GLU A 460 -23.60 19.20 -18.11
CA GLU A 460 -24.09 18.12 -18.96
C GLU A 460 -24.95 18.66 -20.06
N ARG A 461 -24.75 18.19 -21.31
CA ARG A 461 -25.66 18.49 -22.40
C ARG A 461 -26.96 17.72 -22.25
N ASN A 462 -28.01 18.26 -22.84
CA ASN A 462 -29.37 17.70 -22.78
C ASN A 462 -29.40 16.28 -23.40
N HIS A 463 -29.76 15.29 -22.60
CA HIS A 463 -29.98 13.91 -23.04
C HIS A 463 -31.30 13.84 -23.85
N LYS A 464 -31.26 14.15 -25.12
CA LYS A 464 -32.38 13.78 -26.01
C LYS A 464 -32.25 12.27 -26.27
N VAL A 465 -33.33 11.53 -26.06
CA VAL A 465 -33.46 10.06 -26.23
C VAL A 465 -32.98 9.54 -27.61
N ARG A 466 -32.86 10.42 -28.61
CA ARG A 466 -32.45 10.09 -29.99
C ARG A 466 -30.99 10.45 -30.33
N LYS A 467 -30.15 10.86 -29.37
CA LYS A 467 -28.74 11.15 -29.66
C LYS A 467 -27.88 9.96 -29.24
N LEU A 468 -27.08 9.49 -30.20
CA LEU A 468 -26.09 8.40 -30.00
C LEU A 468 -24.98 8.74 -29.01
N THR A 469 -24.78 10.03 -28.69
CA THR A 469 -23.68 10.46 -27.80
C THR A 469 -24.17 11.39 -26.70
N HIS A 470 -23.73 11.14 -25.49
CA HIS A 470 -23.90 12.00 -24.33
C HIS A 470 -22.57 12.63 -23.95
N SER A 471 -22.52 13.94 -23.75
CA SER A 471 -21.27 14.61 -23.39
C SER A 471 -21.40 15.53 -22.19
N SER A 472 -20.33 15.66 -21.45
CA SER A 472 -20.21 16.62 -20.36
C SER A 472 -18.84 17.30 -20.37
N TRP A 473 -18.82 18.55 -19.90
CA TRP A 473 -17.62 19.32 -19.65
C TRP A 473 -17.45 19.51 -18.14
N THR A 474 -16.23 19.29 -17.64
CA THR A 474 -15.86 19.61 -16.27
C THR A 474 -14.70 20.59 -16.29
N LEU A 475 -14.93 21.79 -15.76
CA LEU A 475 -13.90 22.77 -15.47
C LEU A 475 -13.56 22.65 -13.98
N GLY A 476 -12.29 22.46 -13.65
CA GLY A 476 -11.83 22.29 -12.28
C GLY A 476 -10.60 23.10 -11.96
N ILE A 477 -10.37 23.33 -10.67
CA ILE A 477 -9.13 23.87 -10.12
C ILE A 477 -8.69 22.93 -9.02
N TYR A 478 -7.56 22.27 -9.23
CA TYR A 478 -6.89 21.46 -8.24
C TYR A 478 -6.00 22.34 -7.36
N ASN A 479 -5.97 22.10 -6.04
CA ASN A 479 -5.24 22.90 -5.06
C ASN A 479 -5.59 24.40 -5.13
N LEU A 480 -6.87 24.73 -5.03
CA LEU A 480 -7.39 26.10 -5.14
C LEU A 480 -6.66 27.09 -4.22
N THR A 481 -6.23 26.66 -3.05
CA THR A 481 -5.51 27.50 -2.07
C THR A 481 -4.03 27.71 -2.40
N GLY A 482 -3.49 27.02 -3.41
CA GLY A 482 -2.08 27.13 -3.77
C GLY A 482 -1.11 26.67 -2.68
N ARG A 483 -1.54 25.83 -1.76
CA ARG A 483 -0.70 25.41 -0.63
C ARG A 483 0.44 24.49 -1.10
N HIS A 484 1.65 24.81 -0.67
CA HIS A 484 2.84 23.99 -0.90
C HIS A 484 2.88 22.82 0.09
N ASN A 485 2.08 21.78 -0.17
CA ASN A 485 2.05 20.59 0.67
C ASN A 485 3.38 19.83 0.58
N ALA A 486 3.93 19.43 1.72
CA ALA A 486 5.15 18.65 1.78
C ALA A 486 4.89 17.23 1.23
N TYR A 487 5.54 16.89 0.12
CA TYR A 487 5.64 15.50 -0.37
C TYR A 487 6.72 14.75 0.39
N SER A 488 7.89 15.38 0.53
CA SER A 488 9.04 14.86 1.24
C SER A 488 9.83 16.01 1.88
N VAL A 489 10.52 15.70 2.97
CA VAL A 489 11.51 16.61 3.59
C VAL A 489 12.84 15.87 3.59
N TYR A 490 13.91 16.56 3.18
CA TYR A 490 15.26 16.03 3.21
C TYR A 490 16.23 17.06 3.75
N PHE A 491 17.37 16.60 4.23
CA PHE A 491 18.37 17.43 4.89
C PHE A 491 19.70 17.32 4.16
N ASN A 492 20.31 18.46 3.90
CA ASN A 492 21.65 18.55 3.32
C ASN A 492 22.60 19.27 4.27
N SER A 493 23.81 18.74 4.36
CA SER A 493 24.92 19.40 5.04
C SER A 493 25.58 20.42 4.14
N VAL A 494 25.58 21.68 4.55
CA VAL A 494 26.31 22.77 3.88
C VAL A 494 27.31 23.35 4.88
N GLY A 495 28.58 22.93 4.80
CA GLY A 495 29.59 23.24 5.82
C GLY A 495 29.19 22.66 7.19
N GLN A 496 29.24 23.47 8.23
CA GLN A 496 28.85 23.10 9.61
C GLN A 496 27.34 23.12 9.85
N THR A 497 26.54 23.58 8.89
CA THR A 497 25.08 23.75 9.06
C THR A 497 24.31 22.61 8.38
N ILE A 498 23.25 22.14 9.04
CA ILE A 498 22.25 21.24 8.46
C ILE A 498 21.09 22.10 7.98
N LYS A 499 20.76 22.04 6.68
CA LYS A 499 19.62 22.73 6.08
C LYS A 499 18.53 21.72 5.71
N GLY A 500 17.30 21.97 6.15
CA GLY A 500 16.12 21.21 5.75
C GLY A 500 15.49 21.79 4.49
N TYR A 501 15.08 20.93 3.57
CA TYR A 501 14.39 21.27 2.33
C TYR A 501 13.09 20.51 2.23
N GLN A 502 12.03 21.23 1.84
CA GLN A 502 10.73 20.63 1.56
C GLN A 502 10.56 20.49 0.05
N LEU A 503 10.32 19.27 -0.41
CA LEU A 503 9.84 19.01 -1.76
C LEU A 503 8.32 19.08 -1.76
N SER A 504 7.75 19.96 -2.59
CA SER A 504 6.32 20.07 -2.82
C SER A 504 6.00 19.76 -4.28
N ILE A 505 5.00 18.91 -4.50
CA ILE A 505 4.48 18.60 -5.84
C ILE A 505 3.13 19.30 -5.97
N PHE A 506 2.91 20.00 -7.10
CA PHE A 506 1.66 20.74 -7.36
C PHE A 506 1.34 21.80 -6.28
N GLY A 507 2.34 22.58 -5.87
CA GLY A 507 2.19 23.67 -4.89
C GLY A 507 1.43 24.91 -5.39
N GLN A 508 0.94 24.91 -6.65
CA GLN A 508 0.17 25.98 -7.26
C GLN A 508 -1.23 25.51 -7.64
N PRO A 509 -2.21 26.41 -7.78
CA PRO A 509 -3.52 26.07 -8.35
C PRO A 509 -3.36 25.56 -9.80
N ILE A 510 -3.93 24.40 -10.10
CA ILE A 510 -3.85 23.79 -11.43
C ILE A 510 -5.26 23.78 -12.04
N PRO A 511 -5.51 24.59 -13.08
CA PRO A 511 -6.75 24.50 -13.82
C PRO A 511 -6.82 23.20 -14.62
N THR A 512 -7.97 22.57 -14.64
CA THR A 512 -8.25 21.34 -15.38
C THR A 512 -9.48 21.50 -16.23
N LEU A 513 -9.44 20.94 -17.45
CA LEU A 513 -10.59 20.88 -18.34
C LEU A 513 -10.75 19.44 -18.82
N THR A 514 -11.91 18.85 -18.55
CA THR A 514 -12.22 17.49 -18.95
C THR A 514 -13.45 17.48 -19.85
N TYR A 515 -13.34 16.78 -20.96
CA TYR A 515 -14.48 16.48 -21.83
C TYR A 515 -14.75 14.98 -21.80
N ASN A 516 -15.95 14.61 -21.38
CA ASN A 516 -16.42 13.23 -21.38
C ASN A 516 -17.49 13.05 -22.45
N PHE A 517 -17.40 11.95 -23.17
CA PHE A 517 -18.46 11.53 -24.09
C PHE A 517 -18.71 10.03 -23.92
N LYS A 518 -19.98 9.65 -24.05
CA LYS A 518 -20.45 8.27 -24.02
C LYS A 518 -21.26 8.01 -25.27
N PHE A 519 -21.04 6.86 -25.87
CA PHE A 519 -21.81 6.36 -27.02
C PHE A 519 -23.02 5.56 -26.55
#